data_d13821da4494df8f6fec37627f0eb6c8
#
_entry.id   d13821da4494df8f6fec37627f0eb6c8
#
_cell.length_a   1.000
_cell.length_b   1.000
_cell.length_c   1.000
_cell.angle_alpha   90.00
_cell.angle_beta   90.00
_cell.angle_gamma   90.00
#
_symmetry.space_group_name_H-M   'P 1'
#
loop_
_entity.id
_entity.type
_entity.pdbx_description
1 polymer ?
#
loop_
_entity_poly.entity_id
_entity_poly.type
_entity_poly.pdbx_seq_one_letter_code
_entity_poly.pdbx_strand_id
1 'polypeptide(L)'
;MPANKEHTEATPSSLAVAAGEYLDYLDVERGLARNTIAAYRRDLTTYCAYLERAGIVSFEEVTRQVVEGFVADRRDGGYSDASVERALAAVKGLHAFLVRDGAVAQNPTAALRLPKKAERLPEYLSVEDVSALLDQDFPEGEMGLRDHAILEVLYGCGLRVSELVGLDVGDIHIDDGFVLVRGKGSKERLSPLVGSAARALALYVTEGRSRLAAHARGTETSAVFLNKNGRRLSRQGIHAICERYGRQVGLVGLHPHTLRHSFATHMLAGGADLRVLQEILGHADISTTQVYTHVDRTQLTEVYLAAHPLAHR
;
A
#
# COMPACT_ATOMS: atom_id res chain seq x y z
N MET A 1 -36.22 -36.47 -6.39
CA MET A 1 -35.60 -35.75 -7.49
C MET A 1 -35.30 -34.32 -7.01
N PRO A 2 -34.05 -33.91 -6.81
CA PRO A 2 -33.75 -32.52 -6.46
C PRO A 2 -33.68 -31.68 -7.74
N ALA A 3 -34.36 -30.54 -7.70
CA ALA A 3 -34.42 -29.60 -8.81
C ALA A 3 -33.02 -28.95 -9.01
N ASN A 4 -32.57 -29.06 -10.24
CA ASN A 4 -31.36 -28.47 -10.79
C ASN A 4 -31.55 -26.93 -10.81
N LYS A 5 -30.87 -26.18 -9.94
CA LYS A 5 -30.78 -24.72 -10.05
C LYS A 5 -29.77 -24.42 -11.16
N GLU A 6 -30.28 -24.21 -12.37
CA GLU A 6 -29.54 -23.61 -13.47
C GLU A 6 -29.10 -22.19 -13.01
N HIS A 7 -27.81 -22.02 -12.79
CA HIS A 7 -27.17 -20.70 -12.74
C HIS A 7 -27.21 -20.16 -14.18
N THR A 8 -28.21 -19.36 -14.47
CA THR A 8 -28.24 -18.56 -15.70
C THR A 8 -27.16 -17.48 -15.52
N GLU A 9 -25.97 -17.68 -16.08
CA GLU A 9 -24.98 -16.62 -16.23
C GLU A 9 -25.60 -15.54 -17.13
N ALA A 10 -25.93 -14.39 -16.54
CA ALA A 10 -26.45 -13.27 -17.31
C ALA A 10 -25.39 -12.81 -18.32
N THR A 11 -25.73 -12.71 -19.56
CA THR A 11 -24.86 -12.18 -20.63
C THR A 11 -24.40 -10.76 -20.20
N PRO A 12 -23.08 -10.46 -20.17
CA PRO A 12 -22.60 -9.16 -19.75
C PRO A 12 -23.14 -8.07 -20.68
N SER A 13 -23.48 -6.91 -20.13
CA SER A 13 -23.93 -5.76 -20.92
C SER A 13 -22.81 -5.26 -21.84
N SER A 14 -23.16 -4.56 -22.93
CA SER A 14 -22.18 -3.95 -23.83
C SER A 14 -21.23 -3.01 -23.12
N LEU A 15 -21.73 -2.30 -22.09
CA LEU A 15 -20.93 -1.43 -21.21
C LEU A 15 -19.90 -2.25 -20.43
N ALA A 16 -20.30 -3.39 -19.87
CA ALA A 16 -19.41 -4.25 -19.10
C ALA A 16 -18.33 -4.91 -19.99
N VAL A 17 -18.66 -5.28 -21.22
CA VAL A 17 -17.72 -5.82 -22.21
C VAL A 17 -16.64 -4.79 -22.53
N ALA A 18 -17.03 -3.57 -22.94
CA ALA A 18 -16.09 -2.52 -23.30
C ALA A 18 -15.20 -2.06 -22.12
N ALA A 19 -15.76 -2.05 -20.89
CA ALA A 19 -14.97 -1.81 -19.69
C ALA A 19 -13.96 -2.95 -19.42
N GLY A 20 -14.31 -4.19 -19.74
CA GLY A 20 -13.41 -5.35 -19.68
C GLY A 20 -12.24 -5.22 -20.66
N GLU A 21 -12.50 -4.90 -21.91
CA GLU A 21 -11.48 -4.68 -22.95
C GLU A 21 -10.48 -3.58 -22.55
N TYR A 22 -10.97 -2.49 -21.97
CA TYR A 22 -10.08 -1.45 -21.43
C TYR A 22 -9.20 -1.97 -20.28
N LEU A 23 -9.74 -2.77 -19.38
CA LEU A 23 -8.95 -3.35 -18.27
C LEU A 23 -7.89 -4.32 -18.78
N ASP A 24 -8.21 -5.11 -19.80
CA ASP A 24 -7.26 -6.02 -20.43
C ASP A 24 -6.16 -5.26 -21.19
N TYR A 25 -6.51 -4.15 -21.87
CA TYR A 25 -5.54 -3.22 -22.44
C TYR A 25 -4.57 -2.65 -21.37
N LEU A 26 -5.10 -2.25 -20.21
CA LEU A 26 -4.28 -1.74 -19.12
C LEU A 26 -3.34 -2.80 -18.52
N ASP A 27 -3.79 -4.05 -18.46
CA ASP A 27 -2.99 -5.15 -17.92
C ASP A 27 -1.91 -5.59 -18.92
N VAL A 28 -2.30 -5.89 -20.14
CA VAL A 28 -1.42 -6.51 -21.17
C VAL A 28 -0.49 -5.47 -21.81
N GLU A 29 -1.04 -4.34 -22.29
CA GLU A 29 -0.24 -3.38 -23.06
C GLU A 29 0.43 -2.31 -22.19
N ARG A 30 -0.24 -1.89 -21.09
CA ARG A 30 0.29 -0.85 -20.22
C ARG A 30 1.01 -1.38 -18.98
N GLY A 31 0.92 -2.67 -18.70
CA GLY A 31 1.61 -3.32 -17.59
C GLY A 31 1.28 -2.74 -16.22
N LEU A 32 0.04 -2.27 -16.01
CA LEU A 32 -0.37 -1.68 -14.74
C LEU A 32 -0.33 -2.72 -13.61
N ALA A 33 -0.10 -2.24 -12.37
CA ALA A 33 -0.08 -3.13 -11.21
C ALA A 33 -1.44 -3.81 -11.00
N ARG A 34 -1.45 -5.10 -10.66
CA ARG A 34 -2.66 -5.88 -10.35
C ARG A 34 -3.62 -5.17 -9.39
N ASN A 35 -3.09 -4.49 -8.37
CA ASN A 35 -3.92 -3.75 -7.42
C ASN A 35 -4.60 -2.53 -8.07
N THR A 36 -3.96 -1.86 -9.03
CA THR A 36 -4.54 -0.76 -9.79
C THR A 36 -5.65 -1.28 -10.69
N ILE A 37 -5.40 -2.37 -11.43
CA ILE A 37 -6.40 -3.05 -12.26
C ILE A 37 -7.61 -3.48 -11.42
N ALA A 38 -7.38 -4.10 -10.26
CA ALA A 38 -8.47 -4.51 -9.37
C ALA A 38 -9.27 -3.31 -8.80
N ALA A 39 -8.62 -2.18 -8.54
CA ALA A 39 -9.29 -0.96 -8.13
C ALA A 39 -10.13 -0.36 -9.27
N TYR A 40 -9.56 -0.23 -10.46
CA TYR A 40 -10.24 0.27 -11.65
C TYR A 40 -11.41 -0.65 -12.05
N ARG A 41 -11.27 -1.96 -11.96
CA ARG A 41 -12.35 -2.91 -12.19
C ARG A 41 -13.56 -2.60 -11.30
N ARG A 42 -13.36 -2.42 -10.00
CA ARG A 42 -14.44 -2.06 -9.06
C ARG A 42 -15.09 -0.73 -9.42
N ASP A 43 -14.25 0.28 -9.73
CA ASP A 43 -14.74 1.61 -10.06
C ASP A 43 -15.57 1.60 -11.37
N LEU A 44 -15.09 0.91 -12.40
CA LEU A 44 -15.78 0.78 -13.69
C LEU A 44 -17.04 -0.10 -13.60
N THR A 45 -17.04 -1.17 -12.81
CA THR A 45 -18.26 -1.94 -12.52
C THR A 45 -19.34 -1.04 -11.91
N THR A 46 -18.95 -0.18 -10.96
CA THR A 46 -19.89 0.77 -10.34
C THR A 46 -20.37 1.82 -11.35
N TYR A 47 -19.49 2.26 -12.23
CA TYR A 47 -19.85 3.21 -13.30
C TYR A 47 -20.83 2.62 -14.30
N CYS A 48 -20.58 1.41 -14.80
CA CYS A 48 -21.51 0.72 -15.69
C CYS A 48 -22.90 0.51 -15.04
N ALA A 49 -22.92 0.08 -13.78
CA ALA A 49 -24.17 -0.04 -13.04
C ALA A 49 -24.90 1.30 -12.85
N TYR A 50 -24.17 2.42 -12.69
CA TYR A 50 -24.76 3.76 -12.65
C TYR A 50 -25.39 4.11 -14.02
N LEU A 51 -24.71 3.88 -15.12
CA LEU A 51 -25.20 4.13 -16.47
C LEU A 51 -26.47 3.30 -16.77
N GLU A 52 -26.47 2.02 -16.41
CA GLU A 52 -27.62 1.12 -16.58
C GLU A 52 -28.84 1.62 -15.78
N ARG A 53 -28.64 2.08 -14.54
CA ARG A 53 -29.74 2.69 -13.74
C ARG A 53 -30.27 3.98 -14.35
N ALA A 54 -29.43 4.72 -15.07
CA ALA A 54 -29.82 5.92 -15.82
C ALA A 54 -30.47 5.59 -17.19
N GLY A 55 -30.65 4.31 -17.53
CA GLY A 55 -31.22 3.87 -18.81
C GLY A 55 -30.25 3.97 -20.00
N ILE A 56 -28.96 4.18 -19.75
CA ILE A 56 -27.91 4.30 -20.77
C ILE A 56 -27.37 2.90 -21.06
N VAL A 57 -27.43 2.46 -22.30
CA VAL A 57 -27.02 1.13 -22.73
C VAL A 57 -25.77 1.14 -23.63
N SER A 58 -25.34 2.33 -24.09
CA SER A 58 -24.14 2.50 -24.93
C SER A 58 -23.29 3.67 -24.45
N PHE A 59 -21.96 3.56 -24.57
CA PHE A 59 -21.04 4.67 -24.27
C PHE A 59 -21.16 5.84 -25.23
N GLU A 60 -21.78 5.68 -26.40
CA GLU A 60 -22.09 6.80 -27.32
C GLU A 60 -23.12 7.78 -26.74
N GLU A 61 -24.01 7.29 -25.87
CA GLU A 61 -25.05 8.10 -25.21
C GLU A 61 -24.52 8.90 -24.01
N VAL A 62 -23.30 8.59 -23.56
CA VAL A 62 -22.73 9.21 -22.37
C VAL A 62 -22.33 10.65 -22.67
N THR A 63 -22.96 11.57 -21.97
CA THR A 63 -22.63 12.99 -22.00
C THR A 63 -21.76 13.40 -20.82
N ARG A 64 -21.16 14.58 -20.90
CA ARG A 64 -20.45 15.18 -19.76
C ARG A 64 -21.29 15.25 -18.51
N GLN A 65 -22.58 15.63 -18.62
CA GLN A 65 -23.51 15.74 -17.51
C GLN A 65 -23.74 14.38 -16.80
N VAL A 66 -23.79 13.31 -17.55
CA VAL A 66 -23.90 11.95 -17.01
C VAL A 66 -22.68 11.60 -16.16
N VAL A 67 -21.46 11.94 -16.62
CA VAL A 67 -20.24 11.67 -15.85
C VAL A 67 -20.16 12.56 -14.60
N GLU A 68 -20.58 13.83 -14.70
CA GLU A 68 -20.68 14.73 -13.54
C GLU A 68 -21.69 14.20 -12.52
N GLY A 69 -22.83 13.67 -12.98
CA GLY A 69 -23.84 13.01 -12.14
C GLY A 69 -23.28 11.78 -11.42
N PHE A 70 -22.48 10.95 -12.10
CA PHE A 70 -21.80 9.82 -11.47
C PHE A 70 -20.86 10.29 -10.34
N VAL A 71 -20.09 11.36 -10.56
CA VAL A 71 -19.19 11.92 -9.55
C VAL A 71 -19.99 12.43 -8.33
N ALA A 72 -21.14 13.08 -8.56
CA ALA A 72 -22.04 13.53 -7.49
C ALA A 72 -22.62 12.34 -6.70
N ASP A 73 -23.16 11.30 -7.40
CA ASP A 73 -23.67 10.06 -6.79
C ASP A 73 -22.62 9.40 -5.87
N ARG A 74 -21.35 9.39 -6.29
CA ARG A 74 -20.26 8.84 -5.48
C ARG A 74 -20.02 9.67 -4.21
N ARG A 75 -20.08 11.01 -4.29
CA ARG A 75 -19.90 11.89 -3.14
C ARG A 75 -21.05 11.76 -2.15
N ASP A 76 -22.27 11.75 -2.65
CA ASP A 76 -23.48 11.60 -1.85
C ASP A 76 -23.54 10.23 -1.18
N GLY A 77 -22.96 9.20 -1.82
CA GLY A 77 -22.75 7.87 -1.26
C GLY A 77 -21.67 7.78 -0.17
N GLY A 78 -21.06 8.90 0.24
CA GLY A 78 -20.08 8.97 1.34
C GLY A 78 -18.69 8.42 1.00
N TYR A 79 -18.33 8.30 -0.27
CA TYR A 79 -16.99 7.88 -0.66
C TYR A 79 -15.97 8.99 -0.43
N SER A 80 -14.75 8.61 -0.01
CA SER A 80 -13.66 9.56 0.18
C SER A 80 -13.25 10.24 -1.13
N ASP A 81 -12.77 11.49 -1.06
CA ASP A 81 -12.29 12.26 -2.23
C ASP A 81 -11.28 11.47 -3.05
N ALA A 82 -10.34 10.78 -2.41
CA ALA A 82 -9.35 9.94 -3.09
C ALA A 82 -9.99 8.77 -3.88
N SER A 83 -11.09 8.20 -3.38
CA SER A 83 -11.84 7.16 -4.08
C SER A 83 -12.64 7.73 -5.25
N VAL A 84 -13.21 8.92 -5.11
CA VAL A 84 -13.92 9.64 -6.18
C VAL A 84 -12.93 10.05 -7.29
N GLU A 85 -11.78 10.59 -6.93
CA GLU A 85 -10.71 10.96 -7.89
C GLU A 85 -10.23 9.73 -8.67
N ARG A 86 -9.97 8.61 -7.99
CA ARG A 86 -9.55 7.36 -8.64
C ARG A 86 -10.63 6.85 -9.60
N ALA A 87 -11.90 6.84 -9.19
CA ALA A 87 -13.00 6.41 -10.03
C ALA A 87 -13.13 7.31 -11.28
N LEU A 88 -13.02 8.63 -11.11
CA LEU A 88 -13.04 9.57 -12.24
C LEU A 88 -11.81 9.36 -13.16
N ALA A 89 -10.64 9.07 -12.61
CA ALA A 89 -9.46 8.75 -13.42
C ALA A 89 -9.66 7.47 -14.25
N ALA A 90 -10.26 6.42 -13.67
CA ALA A 90 -10.60 5.20 -14.39
C ALA A 90 -11.62 5.45 -15.51
N VAL A 91 -12.67 6.23 -15.23
CA VAL A 91 -13.71 6.62 -16.23
C VAL A 91 -13.09 7.46 -17.35
N LYS A 92 -12.25 8.45 -17.04
CA LYS A 92 -11.54 9.24 -18.06
C LYS A 92 -10.66 8.38 -18.94
N GLY A 93 -9.93 7.44 -18.35
CA GLY A 93 -9.11 6.48 -19.07
C GLY A 93 -9.93 5.58 -20.02
N LEU A 94 -11.07 5.08 -19.54
CA LEU A 94 -12.00 4.29 -20.37
C LEU A 94 -12.50 5.08 -21.56
N HIS A 95 -13.04 6.28 -21.37
CA HIS A 95 -13.55 7.10 -22.48
C HIS A 95 -12.45 7.52 -23.48
N ALA A 96 -11.24 7.77 -23.01
CA ALA A 96 -10.10 8.03 -23.90
C ALA A 96 -9.71 6.79 -24.71
N PHE A 97 -9.79 5.59 -24.11
CA PHE A 97 -9.56 4.33 -24.78
C PHE A 97 -10.62 4.07 -25.87
N LEU A 98 -11.90 4.25 -25.57
CA LEU A 98 -13.00 4.04 -26.50
C LEU A 98 -12.94 4.97 -27.73
N VAL A 99 -12.51 6.23 -27.53
CA VAL A 99 -12.29 7.15 -28.69
C VAL A 99 -11.11 6.68 -29.52
N ARG A 100 -10.01 6.27 -28.90
CA ARG A 100 -8.83 5.77 -29.61
C ARG A 100 -9.13 4.51 -30.42
N ASP A 101 -9.97 3.64 -29.86
CA ASP A 101 -10.40 2.38 -30.48
C ASP A 101 -11.50 2.58 -31.55
N GLY A 102 -12.01 3.81 -31.68
CA GLY A 102 -13.06 4.17 -32.65
C GLY A 102 -14.47 3.72 -32.24
N ALA A 103 -14.64 3.23 -31.00
CA ALA A 103 -15.94 2.79 -30.49
C ALA A 103 -16.89 3.94 -30.17
N VAL A 104 -16.37 5.14 -29.89
CA VAL A 104 -17.14 6.38 -29.69
C VAL A 104 -16.47 7.56 -30.40
N ALA A 105 -17.27 8.50 -30.92
CA ALA A 105 -16.76 9.61 -31.70
C ALA A 105 -16.13 10.72 -30.82
N GLN A 106 -16.60 10.89 -29.60
CA GLN A 106 -16.20 12.00 -28.72
C GLN A 106 -15.94 11.54 -27.30
N ASN A 107 -14.98 12.20 -26.62
CA ASN A 107 -14.69 11.93 -25.23
C ASN A 107 -15.48 12.90 -24.31
N PRO A 108 -16.55 12.44 -23.62
CA PRO A 108 -17.36 13.30 -22.76
C PRO A 108 -16.59 13.82 -21.53
N THR A 109 -15.42 13.22 -21.25
CA THR A 109 -14.61 13.56 -20.09
C THR A 109 -13.47 14.52 -20.41
N ALA A 110 -13.25 14.90 -21.67
CA ALA A 110 -12.11 15.69 -22.10
C ALA A 110 -11.95 17.02 -21.34
N ALA A 111 -13.08 17.73 -21.12
CA ALA A 111 -13.10 19.00 -20.40
C ALA A 111 -13.26 18.85 -18.87
N LEU A 112 -13.45 17.62 -18.36
CA LEU A 112 -13.58 17.41 -16.92
C LEU A 112 -12.20 17.52 -16.26
N ARG A 113 -12.04 18.49 -15.38
CA ARG A 113 -10.85 18.58 -14.53
C ARG A 113 -11.01 17.62 -13.35
N LEU A 114 -9.98 16.84 -13.08
CA LEU A 114 -9.86 16.19 -11.77
C LEU A 114 -9.88 17.29 -10.70
N PRO A 115 -10.63 17.15 -9.60
CA PRO A 115 -10.50 18.06 -8.49
C PRO A 115 -9.01 18.22 -8.17
N LYS A 116 -8.54 19.47 -8.03
CA LYS A 116 -7.19 19.68 -7.51
C LYS A 116 -7.18 19.06 -6.11
N LYS A 117 -6.35 18.07 -5.92
CA LYS A 117 -6.04 17.54 -4.59
C LYS A 117 -5.70 18.75 -3.73
N ALA A 118 -6.48 19.01 -2.69
CA ALA A 118 -6.06 19.98 -1.69
C ALA A 118 -4.64 19.56 -1.28
N GLU A 119 -3.67 20.45 -1.40
CA GLU A 119 -2.33 20.22 -0.87
C GLU A 119 -2.51 20.03 0.64
N ARG A 120 -2.73 18.78 1.06
CA ARG A 120 -2.52 18.42 2.44
C ARG A 120 -1.03 18.58 2.65
N LEU A 121 -0.66 19.48 3.57
CA LEU A 121 0.69 19.51 4.10
C LEU A 121 1.06 18.05 4.41
N PRO A 122 2.23 17.58 3.99
CA PRO A 122 2.63 16.21 4.23
C PRO A 122 2.57 15.95 5.73
N GLU A 123 1.69 15.06 6.14
CA GLU A 123 1.53 14.63 7.53
C GLU A 123 2.73 13.74 7.89
N TYR A 124 3.83 14.32 8.29
CA TYR A 124 4.92 13.60 8.96
C TYR A 124 4.93 13.97 10.45
N LEU A 125 5.33 13.02 11.25
CA LEU A 125 5.50 13.20 12.70
C LEU A 125 6.80 13.91 12.99
N SER A 126 6.89 14.64 14.10
CA SER A 126 8.16 15.09 14.64
C SER A 126 9.01 13.92 15.19
N VAL A 127 10.28 14.14 15.44
CA VAL A 127 11.15 13.12 16.08
C VAL A 127 10.64 12.80 17.48
N GLU A 128 10.13 13.80 18.19
CA GLU A 128 9.54 13.68 19.52
C GLU A 128 8.27 12.83 19.50
N ASP A 129 7.38 13.04 18.52
CA ASP A 129 6.16 12.25 18.36
C ASP A 129 6.49 10.79 18.06
N VAL A 130 7.47 10.55 17.19
CA VAL A 130 7.93 9.19 16.91
C VAL A 130 8.55 8.54 18.14
N SER A 131 9.36 9.28 18.88
CA SER A 131 9.93 8.77 20.14
C SER A 131 8.83 8.43 21.14
N ALA A 132 7.83 9.29 21.32
CA ALA A 132 6.71 9.02 22.22
C ALA A 132 5.91 7.78 21.76
N LEU A 133 5.76 7.57 20.45
CA LEU A 133 5.10 6.39 19.89
C LEU A 133 5.87 5.08 20.15
N LEU A 134 7.19 5.11 20.04
CA LEU A 134 8.04 3.93 20.13
C LEU A 134 8.43 3.59 21.58
N ASP A 135 8.43 4.59 22.49
CA ASP A 135 8.82 4.45 23.90
C ASP A 135 7.66 4.19 24.85
N GLN A 136 6.42 4.26 24.35
CA GLN A 136 5.26 4.00 25.19
C GLN A 136 5.25 2.55 25.71
N ASP A 137 4.49 2.30 26.77
CA ASP A 137 4.31 0.96 27.28
C ASP A 137 3.55 0.07 26.30
N PHE A 138 4.13 -1.08 25.99
CA PHE A 138 3.49 -2.15 25.24
C PHE A 138 2.99 -3.24 26.19
N PRO A 139 1.83 -3.85 25.91
CA PRO A 139 1.34 -4.97 26.75
C PRO A 139 2.39 -6.08 26.84
N GLU A 140 2.47 -6.72 28.00
CA GLU A 140 3.32 -7.89 28.18
C GLU A 140 2.89 -9.04 27.25
N GLY A 141 3.86 -9.88 26.88
CA GLY A 141 3.65 -11.07 26.05
C GLY A 141 3.85 -10.86 24.57
N GLU A 142 3.58 -11.91 23.81
CA GLU A 142 3.92 -12.04 22.39
C GLU A 142 3.26 -11.01 21.48
N MET A 143 2.06 -10.53 21.86
CA MET A 143 1.35 -9.52 21.07
C MET A 143 1.97 -8.14 21.21
N GLY A 144 2.40 -7.76 22.42
CA GLY A 144 3.07 -6.49 22.65
C GLY A 144 4.46 -6.45 22.02
N LEU A 145 5.24 -7.54 22.15
CA LEU A 145 6.52 -7.68 21.46
C LEU A 145 6.38 -7.53 19.93
N ARG A 146 5.36 -8.16 19.35
CA ARG A 146 5.03 -8.05 17.93
C ARG A 146 4.70 -6.60 17.54
N ASP A 147 3.81 -5.97 18.28
CA ASP A 147 3.30 -4.64 17.93
C ASP A 147 4.40 -3.59 18.04
N HIS A 148 5.25 -3.68 19.06
CA HIS A 148 6.44 -2.85 19.20
C HIS A 148 7.40 -3.04 18.01
N ALA A 149 7.75 -4.29 17.68
CA ALA A 149 8.60 -4.58 16.53
C ALA A 149 8.01 -4.08 15.20
N ILE A 150 6.69 -4.12 15.02
CA ILE A 150 6.01 -3.58 13.84
C ILE A 150 6.25 -2.08 13.71
N LEU A 151 6.03 -1.32 14.77
CA LEU A 151 6.17 0.13 14.74
C LEU A 151 7.64 0.54 14.54
N GLU A 152 8.56 -0.12 15.25
CA GLU A 152 10.00 0.08 15.11
C GLU A 152 10.50 -0.19 13.69
N VAL A 153 10.10 -1.31 13.07
CA VAL A 153 10.52 -1.67 11.70
C VAL A 153 9.85 -0.78 10.67
N LEU A 154 8.59 -0.40 10.83
CA LEU A 154 7.92 0.53 9.91
C LEU A 154 8.65 1.86 9.83
N TYR A 155 9.02 2.42 10.97
CA TYR A 155 9.74 3.68 11.02
C TYR A 155 11.23 3.48 10.72
N GLY A 156 11.92 2.59 11.42
CA GLY A 156 13.35 2.42 11.32
C GLY A 156 13.84 1.93 9.95
N CYS A 157 13.05 1.12 9.25
CA CYS A 157 13.39 0.65 7.90
C CYS A 157 12.62 1.37 6.79
N GLY A 158 11.68 2.24 7.10
CA GLY A 158 10.86 2.96 6.13
C GLY A 158 10.04 2.06 5.20
N LEU A 159 9.59 0.90 5.67
CA LEU A 159 8.91 -0.10 4.83
C LEU A 159 7.49 0.34 4.44
N ARG A 160 7.05 -0.08 3.23
CA ARG A 160 5.63 -0.06 2.90
C ARG A 160 4.89 -1.13 3.70
N VAL A 161 3.62 -0.89 4.06
CA VAL A 161 2.82 -1.89 4.78
C VAL A 161 2.76 -3.25 4.07
N SER A 162 2.72 -3.25 2.75
CA SER A 162 2.73 -4.50 1.96
C SER A 162 4.07 -5.23 2.02
N GLU A 163 5.16 -4.50 2.11
CA GLU A 163 6.51 -5.03 2.27
C GLU A 163 6.68 -5.65 3.66
N LEU A 164 6.29 -4.93 4.71
CA LEU A 164 6.32 -5.44 6.08
C LEU A 164 5.50 -6.73 6.24
N VAL A 165 4.28 -6.74 5.71
CA VAL A 165 3.40 -7.93 5.73
C VAL A 165 4.02 -9.09 4.94
N GLY A 166 4.74 -8.78 3.85
CA GLY A 166 5.38 -9.76 2.99
C GLY A 166 6.66 -10.38 3.54
N LEU A 167 7.25 -9.84 4.62
CA LEU A 167 8.50 -10.36 5.17
C LEU A 167 8.37 -11.81 5.64
N ASP A 168 9.34 -12.62 5.27
CA ASP A 168 9.58 -13.95 5.77
C ASP A 168 10.80 -13.97 6.71
N VAL A 169 10.87 -14.95 7.59
CA VAL A 169 11.99 -15.07 8.57
C VAL A 169 13.33 -15.11 7.86
N GLY A 170 13.39 -15.75 6.69
CA GLY A 170 14.62 -15.81 5.89
C GLY A 170 15.04 -14.46 5.25
N ASP A 171 14.19 -13.44 5.30
CA ASP A 171 14.51 -12.10 4.80
C ASP A 171 15.20 -11.22 5.86
N ILE A 172 15.27 -11.69 7.11
CA ILE A 172 15.83 -10.94 8.25
C ILE A 172 17.27 -11.36 8.47
N HIS A 173 18.18 -10.40 8.39
CA HIS A 173 19.62 -10.58 8.59
C HIS A 173 20.10 -9.64 9.70
N ILE A 174 19.75 -9.96 10.96
CA ILE A 174 20.03 -9.11 12.11
C ILE A 174 21.52 -8.90 12.32
N ASP A 175 22.30 -9.96 12.25
CA ASP A 175 23.75 -9.91 12.44
C ASP A 175 24.46 -9.09 11.34
N ASP A 176 23.89 -9.08 10.15
CA ASP A 176 24.39 -8.30 9.00
C ASP A 176 23.77 -6.87 8.96
N GLY A 177 22.83 -6.56 9.83
CA GLY A 177 22.20 -5.23 9.98
C GLY A 177 21.27 -4.83 8.85
N PHE A 178 20.56 -5.77 8.20
CA PHE A 178 19.60 -5.44 7.15
C PHE A 178 18.39 -6.40 7.07
N VAL A 179 17.36 -5.95 6.36
CA VAL A 179 16.25 -6.79 5.87
C VAL A 179 16.23 -6.78 4.36
N LEU A 180 15.96 -7.93 3.76
CA LEU A 180 15.71 -8.08 2.33
C LEU A 180 14.23 -7.81 2.04
N VAL A 181 13.95 -6.74 1.30
CA VAL A 181 12.58 -6.28 1.04
C VAL A 181 12.21 -6.54 -0.40
N ARG A 182 11.09 -7.26 -0.62
CA ARG A 182 10.54 -7.53 -1.95
C ARG A 182 9.47 -6.50 -2.32
N GLY A 183 9.75 -5.71 -3.37
CA GLY A 183 8.86 -4.68 -3.89
C GLY A 183 7.99 -5.15 -5.06
N LYS A 184 7.39 -4.16 -5.76
CA LYS A 184 6.59 -4.40 -6.97
C LYS A 184 7.44 -5.06 -8.07
N GLY A 185 6.91 -6.13 -8.69
CA GLY A 185 7.58 -6.84 -9.79
C GLY A 185 8.74 -7.72 -9.32
N SER A 186 8.70 -8.22 -8.08
CA SER A 186 9.75 -9.06 -7.48
C SER A 186 11.14 -8.40 -7.42
N LYS A 187 11.21 -7.08 -7.52
CA LYS A 187 12.45 -6.35 -7.27
C LYS A 187 12.79 -6.40 -5.79
N GLU A 188 14.01 -6.82 -5.49
CA GLU A 188 14.54 -6.90 -4.14
C GLU A 188 15.38 -5.65 -3.84
N ARG A 189 15.36 -5.22 -2.58
CA ARG A 189 16.28 -4.21 -2.07
C ARG A 189 16.66 -4.51 -0.63
N LEU A 190 17.80 -4.01 -0.21
CA LEU A 190 18.21 -4.02 1.18
C LEU A 190 17.69 -2.75 1.88
N SER A 191 17.22 -2.92 3.11
CA SER A 191 16.94 -1.80 4.00
C SER A 191 17.72 -2.00 5.29
N PRO A 192 18.46 -0.98 5.78
CA PRO A 192 19.18 -1.07 7.05
C PRO A 192 18.25 -1.45 8.19
N LEU A 193 18.70 -2.36 9.04
CA LEU A 193 18.00 -2.82 10.25
C LEU A 193 18.98 -2.74 11.42
N VAL A 194 19.01 -1.61 12.08
CA VAL A 194 19.97 -1.32 13.16
C VAL A 194 19.25 -0.69 14.37
N GLY A 195 19.98 -0.48 15.46
CA GLY A 195 19.47 0.22 16.63
C GLY A 195 18.25 -0.46 17.28
N SER A 196 17.27 0.35 17.68
CA SER A 196 16.03 -0.11 18.35
C SER A 196 15.19 -1.06 17.48
N ALA A 197 15.10 -0.80 16.17
CA ALA A 197 14.35 -1.65 15.25
C ALA A 197 14.94 -3.07 15.18
N ALA A 198 16.25 -3.22 15.13
CA ALA A 198 16.91 -4.52 15.16
C ALA A 198 16.65 -5.26 16.47
N ARG A 199 16.81 -4.57 17.63
CA ARG A 199 16.56 -5.18 18.93
C ARG A 199 15.13 -5.61 19.14
N ALA A 200 14.16 -4.74 18.79
CA ALA A 200 12.74 -5.04 18.93
C ALA A 200 12.33 -6.21 18.04
N LEU A 201 12.83 -6.26 16.80
CA LEU A 201 12.55 -7.37 15.89
C LEU A 201 13.20 -8.67 16.39
N ALA A 202 14.45 -8.62 16.86
CA ALA A 202 15.15 -9.77 17.42
C ALA A 202 14.36 -10.37 18.60
N LEU A 203 13.96 -9.52 19.55
CA LEU A 203 13.21 -9.93 20.72
C LEU A 203 11.86 -10.56 20.34
N TYR A 204 11.14 -9.94 19.40
CA TYR A 204 9.90 -10.51 18.93
C TYR A 204 10.10 -11.87 18.23
N VAL A 205 11.11 -12.00 17.37
CA VAL A 205 11.37 -13.26 16.64
C VAL A 205 11.75 -14.38 17.59
N THR A 206 12.57 -14.10 18.60
CA THR A 206 13.05 -15.12 19.55
C THR A 206 12.00 -15.50 20.59
N GLU A 207 11.29 -14.54 21.18
CA GLU A 207 10.41 -14.78 22.32
C GLU A 207 8.92 -14.73 21.96
N GLY A 208 8.49 -13.84 21.07
CA GLY A 208 7.08 -13.64 20.77
C GLY A 208 6.58 -14.49 19.64
N ARG A 209 7.32 -14.56 18.51
CA ARG A 209 6.87 -15.23 17.30
C ARG A 209 6.63 -16.71 17.48
N SER A 210 7.52 -17.42 18.20
CA SER A 210 7.38 -18.86 18.48
C SER A 210 6.09 -19.18 19.23
N ARG A 211 5.71 -18.33 20.19
CA ARG A 211 4.46 -18.48 20.96
C ARG A 211 3.24 -18.26 20.06
N LEU A 212 3.25 -17.22 19.21
CA LEU A 212 2.17 -17.00 18.24
C LEU A 212 2.07 -18.13 17.20
N ALA A 213 3.21 -18.64 16.72
CA ALA A 213 3.24 -19.74 15.76
C ALA A 213 2.64 -21.04 16.34
N ALA A 214 2.78 -21.27 17.63
CA ALA A 214 2.17 -22.43 18.30
C ALA A 214 0.63 -22.43 18.25
N HIS A 215 -0.02 -21.29 18.00
CA HIS A 215 -1.47 -21.21 17.81
C HIS A 215 -1.92 -21.56 16.38
N ALA A 216 -0.99 -21.77 15.45
CA ALA A 216 -1.34 -22.13 14.08
C ALA A 216 -1.94 -23.53 14.01
N ARG A 217 -3.12 -23.63 13.38
CA ARG A 217 -3.70 -24.92 13.00
C ARG A 217 -3.30 -25.20 11.55
N GLY A 218 -2.33 -26.08 11.33
CA GLY A 218 -1.88 -26.46 9.99
C GLY A 218 -0.40 -26.19 9.72
N THR A 219 -0.04 -25.91 8.46
CA THR A 219 1.36 -25.77 8.01
C THR A 219 2.04 -24.59 8.68
N GLU A 220 3.27 -24.77 9.10
CA GLU A 220 4.14 -23.71 9.61
C GLU A 220 4.26 -22.57 8.58
N THR A 221 4.20 -21.33 9.04
CA THR A 221 4.32 -20.14 8.19
C THR A 221 5.71 -19.55 8.29
N SER A 222 6.29 -19.18 7.13
CA SER A 222 7.54 -18.41 7.04
C SER A 222 7.38 -16.95 7.48
N ALA A 223 6.13 -16.44 7.56
CA ALA A 223 5.86 -15.05 7.86
C ALA A 223 6.50 -14.57 9.16
N VAL A 224 7.10 -13.37 9.13
CA VAL A 224 7.65 -12.72 10.33
C VAL A 224 6.53 -12.35 11.28
N PHE A 225 5.60 -11.51 10.84
CA PHE A 225 4.55 -10.97 11.69
C PHE A 225 3.28 -11.81 11.65
N LEU A 226 2.91 -12.34 12.82
CA LEU A 226 1.77 -13.25 12.97
C LEU A 226 0.62 -12.58 13.71
N ASN A 227 -0.59 -12.98 13.36
CA ASN A 227 -1.78 -12.65 14.14
C ASN A 227 -1.97 -13.64 15.32
N LYS A 228 -2.97 -13.39 16.17
CA LYS A 228 -3.29 -14.23 17.34
C LYS A 228 -3.56 -15.71 17.02
N ASN A 229 -3.81 -16.04 15.76
CA ASN A 229 -4.08 -17.42 15.31
C ASN A 229 -2.85 -18.05 14.63
N GLY A 230 -1.65 -17.46 14.77
CA GLY A 230 -0.42 -17.96 14.19
C GLY A 230 -0.32 -17.82 12.67
N ARG A 231 -1.19 -17.01 12.02
CA ARG A 231 -1.17 -16.78 10.58
C ARG A 231 -0.55 -15.41 10.26
N ARG A 232 -0.05 -15.25 9.04
CA ARG A 232 0.48 -13.95 8.55
C ARG A 232 -0.49 -12.82 8.86
N LEU A 233 0.03 -11.74 9.44
CA LEU A 233 -0.75 -10.55 9.77
C LEU A 233 -1.16 -9.83 8.47
N SER A 234 -2.40 -9.31 8.44
CA SER A 234 -2.90 -8.59 7.28
C SER A 234 -2.51 -7.10 7.31
N ARG A 235 -2.58 -6.43 6.15
CA ARG A 235 -2.39 -4.97 6.07
C ARG A 235 -3.38 -4.22 6.98
N GLN A 236 -4.63 -4.67 7.04
CA GLN A 236 -5.63 -4.08 7.95
C GLN A 236 -5.23 -4.24 9.42
N GLY A 237 -4.63 -5.40 9.80
CA GLY A 237 -4.10 -5.61 11.14
C GLY A 237 -2.98 -4.62 11.49
N ILE A 238 -2.07 -4.34 10.56
CA ILE A 238 -1.00 -3.34 10.75
C ILE A 238 -1.61 -1.93 10.91
N HIS A 239 -2.59 -1.55 10.08
CA HIS A 239 -3.28 -0.27 10.22
C HIS A 239 -3.94 -0.13 11.60
N ALA A 240 -4.65 -1.16 12.07
CA ALA A 240 -5.28 -1.15 13.39
C ALA A 240 -4.27 -1.02 14.54
N ILE A 241 -3.07 -1.61 14.40
CA ILE A 241 -1.97 -1.46 15.36
C ILE A 241 -1.48 -0.01 15.38
N CYS A 242 -1.15 0.57 14.22
CA CYS A 242 -0.72 1.96 14.14
C CYS A 242 -1.75 2.91 14.76
N GLU A 243 -3.03 2.76 14.41
CA GLU A 243 -4.10 3.59 14.92
C GLU A 243 -4.26 3.45 16.44
N ARG A 244 -4.20 2.23 16.97
CA ARG A 244 -4.33 1.97 18.41
C ARG A 244 -3.23 2.65 19.22
N TYR A 245 -1.97 2.42 18.85
CA TYR A 245 -0.82 2.98 19.58
C TYR A 245 -0.66 4.48 19.32
N GLY A 246 -0.99 4.95 18.12
CA GLY A 246 -1.03 6.39 17.84
C GLY A 246 -2.01 7.13 18.75
N ARG A 247 -3.22 6.59 18.97
CA ARG A 247 -4.22 7.20 19.87
C ARG A 247 -3.74 7.29 21.32
N GLN A 248 -2.95 6.33 21.80
CA GLN A 248 -2.44 6.32 23.18
C GLN A 248 -1.51 7.51 23.46
N VAL A 249 -0.79 7.97 22.43
CA VAL A 249 0.12 9.13 22.52
C VAL A 249 -0.44 10.38 21.82
N GLY A 250 -1.75 10.43 21.56
CA GLY A 250 -2.42 11.60 20.98
C GLY A 250 -2.29 11.76 19.46
N LEU A 251 -1.68 10.80 18.75
CA LEU A 251 -1.50 10.82 17.30
C LEU A 251 -2.71 10.18 16.60
N VAL A 252 -3.80 10.92 16.52
CA VAL A 252 -5.07 10.46 15.90
C VAL A 252 -4.89 10.29 14.40
N GLY A 253 -5.37 9.15 13.86
CA GLY A 253 -5.30 8.85 12.42
C GLY A 253 -3.93 8.33 11.95
N LEU A 254 -3.05 7.94 12.87
CA LEU A 254 -1.75 7.36 12.53
C LEU A 254 -1.91 6.11 11.65
N HIS A 255 -1.18 6.07 10.56
CA HIS A 255 -1.16 4.94 9.64
C HIS A 255 0.27 4.64 9.13
N PRO A 256 0.55 3.44 8.57
CA PRO A 256 1.90 3.04 8.15
C PRO A 256 2.59 4.00 7.18
N HIS A 257 1.82 4.68 6.30
CA HIS A 257 2.38 5.67 5.38
C HIS A 257 2.92 6.91 6.08
N THR A 258 2.29 7.33 7.19
CA THR A 258 2.79 8.45 8.01
C THR A 258 4.17 8.12 8.56
N LEU A 259 4.37 6.92 9.12
CA LEU A 259 5.67 6.49 9.65
C LEU A 259 6.76 6.45 8.57
N ARG A 260 6.43 5.88 7.40
CA ARG A 260 7.37 5.86 6.27
C ARG A 260 7.68 7.27 5.75
N HIS A 261 6.70 8.17 5.72
CA HIS A 261 6.92 9.55 5.30
C HIS A 261 7.79 10.31 6.31
N SER A 262 7.54 10.10 7.61
CA SER A 262 8.39 10.63 8.69
C SER A 262 9.82 10.14 8.58
N PHE A 263 10.03 8.83 8.38
CA PHE A 263 11.36 8.27 8.10
C PHE A 263 12.05 9.00 6.94
N ALA A 264 11.38 9.14 5.79
CA ALA A 264 11.96 9.79 4.63
C ALA A 264 12.35 11.26 4.90
N THR A 265 11.46 12.00 5.56
CA THR A 265 11.66 13.40 5.92
C THR A 265 12.81 13.56 6.92
N HIS A 266 12.86 12.70 7.93
CA HIS A 266 13.91 12.76 8.97
C HIS A 266 15.28 12.39 8.39
N MET A 267 15.36 11.40 7.53
CA MET A 267 16.60 11.05 6.82
C MET A 267 17.14 12.22 5.99
N LEU A 268 16.26 12.89 5.24
CA LEU A 268 16.65 14.09 4.47
C LEU A 268 17.10 15.23 5.39
N ALA A 269 16.36 15.50 6.46
CA ALA A 269 16.72 16.51 7.45
C ALA A 269 18.05 16.20 8.15
N GLY A 270 18.35 14.92 8.34
CA GLY A 270 19.63 14.43 8.86
C GLY A 270 20.78 14.43 7.85
N GLY A 271 20.54 14.90 6.61
CA GLY A 271 21.58 15.06 5.60
C GLY A 271 21.80 13.84 4.70
N ALA A 272 20.90 12.84 4.72
CA ALA A 272 21.00 11.72 3.79
C ALA A 272 20.89 12.20 2.33
N ASP A 273 21.74 11.67 1.47
CA ASP A 273 21.63 11.90 0.03
C ASP A 273 20.30 11.36 -0.52
N LEU A 274 19.63 12.17 -1.35
CA LEU A 274 18.32 11.83 -1.92
C LEU A 274 18.35 10.52 -2.71
N ARG A 275 19.45 10.23 -3.41
CA ARG A 275 19.60 9.01 -4.21
C ARG A 275 19.70 7.79 -3.33
N VAL A 276 20.50 7.86 -2.26
CA VAL A 276 20.61 6.78 -1.25
C VAL A 276 19.26 6.54 -0.57
N LEU A 277 18.54 7.61 -0.23
CA LEU A 277 17.20 7.50 0.34
C LEU A 277 16.21 6.84 -0.63
N GLN A 278 16.27 7.19 -1.92
CA GLN A 278 15.44 6.55 -2.95
C GLN A 278 15.73 5.06 -3.10
N GLU A 279 16.98 4.63 -2.95
CA GLU A 279 17.38 3.23 -2.93
C GLU A 279 16.81 2.50 -1.71
N ILE A 280 16.97 3.06 -0.50
CA ILE A 280 16.39 2.51 0.74
C ILE A 280 14.88 2.39 0.63
N LEU A 281 14.20 3.39 0.04
CA LEU A 281 12.75 3.40 -0.11
C LEU A 281 12.23 2.56 -1.28
N GLY A 282 13.08 2.23 -2.26
CA GLY A 282 12.67 1.46 -3.44
C GLY A 282 11.71 2.26 -4.34
N HIS A 283 12.15 3.42 -4.85
CA HIS A 283 11.43 4.19 -5.85
C HIS A 283 11.63 3.58 -7.23
N ALA A 284 10.54 3.41 -7.99
CA ALA A 284 10.47 2.55 -9.19
C ALA A 284 11.25 3.02 -10.41
N ASP A 285 11.74 4.27 -10.45
CA ASP A 285 12.35 4.87 -11.64
C ASP A 285 13.86 4.60 -11.79
N ILE A 286 14.49 3.98 -10.79
CA ILE A 286 15.89 3.58 -10.92
C ILE A 286 15.93 2.09 -11.23
N SER A 287 15.97 1.78 -12.53
CA SER A 287 16.10 0.41 -13.04
C SER A 287 17.53 -0.08 -12.83
N THR A 288 17.79 -0.74 -11.71
CA THR A 288 18.95 -1.63 -11.63
C THR A 288 18.64 -2.77 -10.67
N THR A 289 18.58 -3.97 -11.23
CA THR A 289 18.83 -5.21 -10.50
C THR A 289 20.34 -5.24 -10.23
N GLN A 290 20.80 -4.38 -9.30
CA GLN A 290 22.17 -4.44 -8.84
C GLN A 290 22.28 -5.57 -7.82
N VAL A 291 23.22 -6.47 -8.05
CA VAL A 291 23.69 -7.39 -7.02
C VAL A 291 24.38 -6.51 -5.98
N TYR A 292 23.73 -6.32 -4.83
CA TYR A 292 24.30 -5.53 -3.74
C TYR A 292 25.61 -6.15 -3.28
N THR A 293 26.70 -5.43 -3.46
CA THR A 293 28.02 -5.80 -2.97
C THR A 293 28.16 -5.49 -1.48
N HIS A 294 29.16 -6.05 -0.83
CA HIS A 294 29.48 -5.70 0.56
C HIS A 294 29.77 -4.19 0.74
N VAL A 295 30.33 -3.55 -0.26
CA VAL A 295 30.65 -2.12 -0.26
C VAL A 295 29.37 -1.28 -0.25
N ASP A 296 28.35 -1.65 -1.05
CA ASP A 296 27.07 -0.96 -1.10
C ASP A 296 26.32 -1.05 0.25
N ARG A 297 26.41 -2.19 0.95
CA ARG A 297 25.78 -2.40 2.27
C ARG A 297 26.41 -1.51 3.34
N THR A 298 27.72 -1.45 3.39
CA THR A 298 28.44 -0.59 4.36
C THR A 298 28.08 0.86 4.16
N GLN A 299 28.08 1.33 2.91
CA GLN A 299 27.70 2.71 2.57
C GLN A 299 26.26 3.04 2.96
N LEU A 300 25.30 2.14 2.69
CA LEU A 300 23.90 2.31 3.09
C LEU A 300 23.76 2.43 4.61
N THR A 301 24.48 1.58 5.35
CA THR A 301 24.45 1.59 6.82
C THR A 301 25.11 2.85 7.38
N GLU A 302 26.22 3.30 6.83
CA GLU A 302 26.92 4.53 7.25
C GLU A 302 26.03 5.76 7.05
N VAL A 303 25.41 5.91 5.87
CA VAL A 303 24.46 7.00 5.59
C VAL A 303 23.26 6.95 6.54
N TYR A 304 22.74 5.75 6.80
CA TYR A 304 21.65 5.58 7.75
C TYR A 304 22.06 6.01 9.16
N LEU A 305 23.20 5.53 9.68
CA LEU A 305 23.68 5.85 11.01
C LEU A 305 23.98 7.35 11.19
N ALA A 306 24.44 8.01 10.12
CA ALA A 306 24.72 9.45 10.16
C ALA A 306 23.44 10.30 10.12
N ALA A 307 22.38 9.86 9.43
CA ALA A 307 21.21 10.69 9.13
C ALA A 307 19.95 10.33 9.92
N HIS A 308 19.79 9.06 10.37
CA HIS A 308 18.57 8.64 11.06
C HIS A 308 18.57 9.08 12.53
N PRO A 309 17.58 9.86 13.01
CA PRO A 309 17.62 10.48 14.35
C PRO A 309 17.64 9.46 15.51
N LEU A 310 17.11 8.24 15.28
CA LEU A 310 17.07 7.17 16.28
C LEU A 310 18.05 6.02 15.98
N ALA A 311 19.05 6.23 15.12
CA ALA A 311 19.99 5.18 14.71
C ALA A 311 20.84 4.62 15.88
N HIS A 312 21.16 5.46 16.84
CA HIS A 312 22.03 5.12 17.98
C HIS A 312 21.26 4.78 19.26
N ARG A 313 19.96 4.64 19.15
CA ARG A 313 19.06 4.36 20.24
C ARG A 313 18.92 2.88 20.56
#